data_047a1a9bb72961ec57dc8bd20328ddb0
#
_entry.id   047a1a9bb72961ec57dc8bd20328ddb0
#
_cell.length_a   1.000
_cell.length_b   1.000
_cell.length_c   1.000
_cell.angle_alpha   90.00
_cell.angle_beta   90.00
_cell.angle_gamma   90.00
#
_symmetry.space_group_name_H-M   'P 1'
#
loop_
_entity.id
_entity.type
_entity.pdbx_description
1 polymer ?
#
loop_
_entity_poly.entity_id
_entity_poly.type
_entity_poly.pdbx_seq_one_letter_code
_entity_poly.pdbx_strand_id
1 'polypeptide(L)'
;MKLNIIKRLSGVAIFCFLPGFVLANMSVYPMEVGIGETGAAQIRVMSQSDGVQFVKVTEKQVVNPGTDQEQEVGVEQFGQSSLVITPQKLAISAGSQRLVRLVALELPEKETTWRVYFEGVPELDDNAAAASPQATTTKVGINLVWGALVHVAPKKAIASLTLDAQRGQVINEGTLRIPLREVGVCDQAGVCHWKKETTTVYPGTELKIASLMVKPGKKYKARYFNWIKKRVEEIDLSVKR
;
A
#
# COMPACT_ATOMS: atom_id res chain seq x y z
N MET A 1 -63.49 -29.23 -44.86
CA MET A 1 -62.03 -29.00 -44.99
C MET A 1 -61.59 -28.22 -43.76
N LYS A 2 -61.05 -28.93 -42.73
CA LYS A 2 -60.69 -28.32 -41.45
C LYS A 2 -59.13 -28.24 -41.39
N LEU A 3 -58.61 -27.00 -41.31
CA LEU A 3 -57.20 -26.73 -41.27
C LEU A 3 -56.77 -26.66 -39.81
N ASN A 4 -55.93 -27.63 -39.37
CA ASN A 4 -55.34 -27.66 -38.02
C ASN A 4 -54.10 -26.85 -38.02
N ILE A 5 -54.10 -25.73 -37.29
CA ILE A 5 -52.94 -24.91 -37.03
C ILE A 5 -52.22 -25.44 -35.70
N ILE A 6 -51.13 -26.12 -35.86
CA ILE A 6 -50.31 -26.52 -34.75
C ILE A 6 -49.43 -25.33 -34.35
N LYS A 7 -49.73 -24.71 -33.19
CA LYS A 7 -48.87 -23.70 -32.55
C LYS A 7 -47.68 -24.40 -31.90
N ARG A 8 -46.50 -24.25 -32.50
CA ARG A 8 -45.22 -24.58 -31.85
C ARG A 8 -44.85 -23.50 -30.83
N LEU A 9 -45.00 -23.80 -29.56
CA LEU A 9 -44.43 -22.99 -28.47
C LEU A 9 -42.93 -23.30 -28.39
N SER A 10 -42.08 -22.40 -28.89
CA SER A 10 -40.66 -22.44 -28.65
C SER A 10 -40.40 -21.85 -27.26
N GLY A 11 -40.15 -22.72 -26.28
CA GLY A 11 -39.70 -22.32 -24.95
C GLY A 11 -38.23 -21.85 -25.01
N VAL A 12 -38.01 -20.54 -24.87
CA VAL A 12 -36.67 -19.98 -24.67
C VAL A 12 -36.29 -20.21 -23.22
N ALA A 13 -35.41 -21.17 -22.98
CA ALA A 13 -34.79 -21.39 -21.67
C ALA A 13 -33.79 -20.24 -21.42
N ILE A 14 -34.18 -19.24 -20.63
CA ILE A 14 -33.28 -18.22 -20.13
C ILE A 14 -32.37 -18.86 -19.06
N PHE A 15 -31.13 -19.19 -19.45
CA PHE A 15 -30.10 -19.65 -18.55
C PHE A 15 -29.61 -18.44 -17.75
N CYS A 16 -30.16 -18.21 -16.55
CA CYS A 16 -29.64 -17.22 -15.59
C CYS A 16 -28.23 -17.64 -15.15
N PHE A 17 -27.21 -17.06 -15.77
CA PHE A 17 -25.85 -17.07 -15.23
C PHE A 17 -25.87 -16.25 -13.94
N LEU A 18 -26.04 -16.92 -12.81
CA LEU A 18 -25.76 -16.32 -11.50
C LEU A 18 -24.23 -16.14 -11.39
N PRO A 19 -23.73 -14.90 -11.27
CA PRO A 19 -22.32 -14.71 -10.99
C PRO A 19 -22.02 -15.35 -9.62
N GLY A 20 -21.18 -16.37 -9.62
CA GLY A 20 -20.66 -16.96 -8.40
C GLY A 20 -19.85 -15.87 -7.66
N PHE A 21 -20.27 -15.54 -6.45
CA PHE A 21 -19.49 -14.64 -5.59
C PHE A 21 -18.19 -15.36 -5.18
N VAL A 22 -17.06 -14.91 -5.72
CA VAL A 22 -15.75 -15.29 -5.22
C VAL A 22 -15.53 -14.51 -3.93
N LEU A 23 -15.77 -15.12 -2.80
CA LEU A 23 -15.45 -14.55 -1.49
C LEU A 23 -13.95 -14.75 -1.25
N ALA A 24 -13.24 -13.65 -0.99
CA ALA A 24 -11.88 -13.74 -0.48
C ALA A 24 -11.94 -14.41 0.89
N ASN A 25 -11.13 -15.45 1.10
CA ASN A 25 -11.14 -16.20 2.36
C ASN A 25 -10.66 -15.39 3.57
N MET A 26 -10.08 -14.20 3.32
CA MET A 26 -9.46 -13.36 4.34
C MET A 26 -9.52 -11.89 3.95
N SER A 27 -9.63 -10.99 4.92
CA SER A 27 -9.46 -9.56 4.75
C SER A 27 -8.46 -9.00 5.76
N VAL A 28 -7.76 -7.94 5.36
CA VAL A 28 -6.72 -7.26 6.13
C VAL A 28 -7.04 -5.77 6.23
N TYR A 29 -6.98 -5.19 7.42
CA TYR A 29 -7.29 -3.77 7.65
C TYR A 29 -6.49 -3.18 8.82
N PRO A 30 -5.94 -1.98 8.68
CA PRO A 30 -5.88 -1.17 7.46
C PRO A 30 -4.82 -1.67 6.47
N MET A 31 -4.94 -1.30 5.19
CA MET A 31 -3.95 -1.63 4.14
C MET A 31 -2.76 -0.66 4.09
N GLU A 32 -2.84 0.43 4.83
CA GLU A 32 -1.75 1.38 5.04
C GLU A 32 -1.77 1.86 6.49
N VAL A 33 -0.63 1.82 7.17
CA VAL A 33 -0.48 2.22 8.56
C VAL A 33 0.85 2.92 8.81
N GLY A 34 0.84 3.93 9.68
CA GLY A 34 2.04 4.62 10.15
C GLY A 34 2.39 4.24 11.58
N ILE A 35 3.66 3.94 11.82
CA ILE A 35 4.25 3.79 13.15
C ILE A 35 4.90 5.13 13.50
N GLY A 36 4.25 5.89 14.37
CA GLY A 36 4.71 7.18 14.85
C GLY A 36 5.60 7.07 16.11
N GLU A 37 5.58 8.12 16.94
CA GLU A 37 6.37 8.22 18.17
C GLU A 37 6.12 7.10 19.19
N THR A 38 4.93 6.48 19.16
CA THR A 38 4.60 5.33 20.03
C THR A 38 5.38 4.08 19.68
N GLY A 39 6.07 4.07 18.54
CA GLY A 39 6.87 2.95 18.07
C GLY A 39 6.07 1.70 17.70
N ALA A 40 4.73 1.74 17.70
CA ALA A 40 3.90 0.59 17.43
C ALA A 40 2.63 0.92 16.63
N ALA A 41 2.15 -0.07 15.86
CA ALA A 41 0.87 -0.06 15.17
C ALA A 41 0.26 -1.46 15.16
N GLN A 42 -0.97 -1.58 14.66
CA GLN A 42 -1.68 -2.86 14.58
C GLN A 42 -2.42 -2.97 13.25
N ILE A 43 -2.41 -4.19 12.72
CA ILE A 43 -3.20 -4.59 11.54
C ILE A 43 -4.12 -5.73 11.98
N ARG A 44 -5.37 -5.67 11.56
CA ARG A 44 -6.38 -6.68 11.82
C ARG A 44 -6.50 -7.62 10.65
N VAL A 45 -6.47 -8.92 10.91
CA VAL A 45 -6.73 -9.98 9.94
C VAL A 45 -8.02 -10.66 10.32
N MET A 46 -8.97 -10.76 9.39
CA MET A 46 -10.28 -11.36 9.60
C MET A 46 -10.44 -12.56 8.66
N SER A 47 -10.82 -13.70 9.20
CA SER A 47 -11.18 -14.88 8.42
C SER A 47 -12.61 -14.73 7.90
N GLN A 48 -12.80 -15.02 6.63
CA GLN A 48 -14.11 -15.13 5.96
C GLN A 48 -14.36 -16.59 5.51
N SER A 49 -13.53 -17.53 5.97
CA SER A 49 -13.68 -18.95 5.65
C SER A 49 -14.62 -19.63 6.66
N ASP A 50 -15.18 -20.77 6.27
CA ASP A 50 -16.06 -21.60 7.12
C ASP A 50 -15.26 -22.47 8.10
N GLY A 51 -13.94 -22.55 7.95
CA GLY A 51 -13.04 -23.32 8.79
C GLY A 51 -11.94 -22.48 9.42
N VAL A 52 -11.01 -23.14 10.11
CA VAL A 52 -9.79 -22.50 10.61
C VAL A 52 -8.93 -22.09 9.44
N GLN A 53 -8.50 -20.83 9.43
CA GLN A 53 -7.58 -20.28 8.45
C GLN A 53 -6.21 -20.08 9.08
N PHE A 54 -5.18 -20.63 8.45
CA PHE A 54 -3.80 -20.36 8.82
C PHE A 54 -3.24 -19.24 7.98
N VAL A 55 -2.52 -18.30 8.61
CA VAL A 55 -1.93 -17.14 7.95
C VAL A 55 -0.48 -17.02 8.35
N LYS A 56 0.40 -16.92 7.35
CA LYS A 56 1.81 -16.55 7.51
C LYS A 56 1.98 -15.07 7.24
N VAL A 57 2.73 -14.40 8.10
CA VAL A 57 3.02 -12.96 7.97
C VAL A 57 4.50 -12.80 7.74
N THR A 58 4.85 -12.06 6.67
CA THR A 58 6.24 -11.74 6.32
C THR A 58 6.37 -10.26 5.98
N GLU A 59 7.58 -9.72 6.03
CA GLU A 59 7.85 -8.32 5.72
C GLU A 59 9.00 -8.17 4.73
N LYS A 60 8.93 -7.11 3.93
CA LYS A 60 10.01 -6.65 3.08
C LYS A 60 10.13 -5.13 3.18
N GLN A 61 11.34 -4.62 3.17
CA GLN A 61 11.55 -3.18 3.07
C GLN A 61 11.39 -2.73 1.63
N VAL A 62 10.64 -1.65 1.43
CA VAL A 62 10.51 -1.00 0.12
C VAL A 62 11.60 0.05 0.02
N VAL A 63 12.55 -0.15 -0.89
CA VAL A 63 13.61 0.81 -1.21
C VAL A 63 13.25 1.58 -2.47
N ASN A 64 13.65 2.85 -2.53
CA ASN A 64 13.29 3.79 -3.60
C ASN A 64 11.77 3.86 -3.86
N PRO A 65 10.92 3.97 -2.80
CA PRO A 65 9.47 3.88 -2.96
C PRO A 65 8.93 4.98 -3.86
N GLY A 66 7.96 4.62 -4.71
CA GLY A 66 7.30 5.54 -5.62
C GLY A 66 8.12 5.97 -6.83
N THR A 67 9.27 5.32 -7.11
CA THR A 67 10.10 5.56 -8.29
C THR A 67 10.11 4.34 -9.21
N ASP A 68 10.63 4.52 -10.44
CA ASP A 68 10.84 3.40 -11.39
C ASP A 68 11.86 2.36 -10.89
N GLN A 69 12.60 2.70 -9.81
CA GLN A 69 13.57 1.83 -9.17
C GLN A 69 13.07 1.26 -7.84
N GLU A 70 11.76 1.30 -7.61
CA GLU A 70 11.17 0.69 -6.42
C GLU A 70 11.46 -0.81 -6.38
N GLN A 71 11.99 -1.28 -5.24
CA GLN A 71 12.31 -2.68 -5.01
C GLN A 71 11.89 -3.09 -3.61
N GLU A 72 11.53 -4.35 -3.47
CA GLU A 72 11.27 -4.99 -2.19
C GLU A 72 12.45 -5.86 -1.79
N VAL A 73 13.05 -5.56 -0.66
CA VAL A 73 14.26 -6.22 -0.16
C VAL A 73 13.94 -6.97 1.13
N GLY A 74 14.31 -8.25 1.18
CA GLY A 74 14.12 -9.08 2.36
C GLY A 74 15.00 -8.60 3.54
N VAL A 75 14.53 -8.84 4.75
CA VAL A 75 15.21 -8.41 5.99
C VAL A 75 16.60 -9.04 6.16
N GLU A 76 16.83 -10.21 5.56
CA GLU A 76 18.12 -10.91 5.63
C GLU A 76 19.26 -10.08 5.01
N GLN A 77 18.97 -9.17 4.08
CA GLN A 77 19.96 -8.34 3.41
C GLN A 77 20.41 -7.13 4.26
N PHE A 78 19.64 -6.80 5.31
CA PHE A 78 19.96 -5.67 6.20
C PHE A 78 20.58 -6.10 7.54
N GLY A 79 20.79 -7.40 7.75
CA GLY A 79 21.39 -7.95 8.97
C GLY A 79 20.45 -7.98 10.19
N GLN A 80 19.59 -7.00 10.36
CA GLN A 80 18.55 -6.95 11.40
C GLN A 80 17.33 -6.19 10.88
N SER A 81 16.12 -6.73 11.14
CA SER A 81 14.90 -5.97 10.89
C SER A 81 14.72 -4.90 11.96
N SER A 82 14.54 -3.65 11.54
CA SER A 82 14.13 -2.58 12.45
C SER A 82 12.62 -2.61 12.75
N LEU A 83 11.86 -3.44 12.02
CA LEU A 83 10.43 -3.67 12.19
C LEU A 83 10.19 -5.10 12.69
N VAL A 84 9.59 -5.26 13.86
CA VAL A 84 9.21 -6.56 14.43
C VAL A 84 7.71 -6.75 14.26
N ILE A 85 7.33 -7.93 13.76
CA ILE A 85 5.92 -8.32 13.54
C ILE A 85 5.58 -9.48 14.45
N THR A 86 4.48 -9.37 15.18
CA THR A 86 4.03 -10.43 16.08
C THR A 86 2.50 -10.54 16.15
N PRO A 87 1.95 -11.76 16.03
CA PRO A 87 2.59 -13.01 15.64
C PRO A 87 2.85 -13.07 14.13
N GLN A 88 3.87 -13.83 13.70
CA GLN A 88 4.16 -14.10 12.29
C GLN A 88 3.38 -15.29 11.73
N LYS A 89 2.79 -16.11 12.61
CA LYS A 89 1.94 -17.25 12.25
C LYS A 89 0.64 -17.18 13.05
N LEU A 90 -0.50 -17.27 12.37
CA LEU A 90 -1.82 -17.16 12.98
C LEU A 90 -2.70 -18.34 12.59
N ALA A 91 -3.45 -18.83 13.57
CA ALA A 91 -4.63 -19.65 13.34
C ALA A 91 -5.87 -18.82 13.71
N ILE A 92 -6.77 -18.63 12.75
CA ILE A 92 -7.95 -17.79 12.87
C ILE A 92 -9.19 -18.67 12.68
N SER A 93 -10.03 -18.78 13.69
CA SER A 93 -11.29 -19.53 13.60
C SER A 93 -12.22 -18.89 12.57
N ALA A 94 -13.16 -19.67 12.02
CA ALA A 94 -14.20 -19.21 11.10
C ALA A 94 -14.86 -17.90 11.59
N GLY A 95 -14.95 -16.89 10.74
CA GLY A 95 -15.56 -15.61 11.03
C GLY A 95 -14.89 -14.76 12.12
N SER A 96 -13.76 -15.21 12.67
CA SER A 96 -13.03 -14.51 13.73
C SER A 96 -11.95 -13.58 13.19
N GLN A 97 -11.36 -12.78 14.11
CA GLN A 97 -10.27 -11.86 13.77
C GLN A 97 -9.09 -12.01 14.72
N ARG A 98 -7.90 -11.63 14.24
CA ARG A 98 -6.68 -11.52 15.03
C ARG A 98 -5.99 -10.20 14.74
N LEU A 99 -5.30 -9.67 15.75
CA LEU A 99 -4.46 -8.49 15.63
C LEU A 99 -3.01 -8.90 15.45
N VAL A 100 -2.35 -8.31 14.47
CA VAL A 100 -0.91 -8.39 14.25
C VAL A 100 -0.31 -7.06 14.67
N ARG A 101 0.59 -7.11 15.62
CA ARG A 101 1.31 -5.96 16.15
C ARG A 101 2.58 -5.74 15.37
N LEU A 102 2.83 -4.49 15.02
CA LEU A 102 4.01 -4.01 14.34
C LEU A 102 4.77 -3.10 15.31
N VAL A 103 6.04 -3.35 15.54
CA VAL A 103 6.86 -2.58 16.48
C VAL A 103 8.15 -2.17 15.80
N ALA A 104 8.41 -0.87 15.71
CA ALA A 104 9.70 -0.36 15.32
C ALA A 104 10.65 -0.42 16.52
N LEU A 105 11.76 -1.16 16.42
CA LEU A 105 12.74 -1.28 17.50
C LEU A 105 13.44 0.06 17.74
N GLU A 106 13.74 0.76 16.66
CA GLU A 106 14.29 2.11 16.66
C GLU A 106 13.63 2.93 15.56
N LEU A 107 13.44 4.21 15.82
CA LEU A 107 13.02 5.13 14.78
C LEU A 107 14.20 5.46 13.86
N PRO A 108 14.04 5.37 12.54
CA PRO A 108 15.11 5.64 11.58
C PRO A 108 15.42 7.14 11.46
N GLU A 109 16.54 7.49 10.85
CA GLU A 109 16.87 8.89 10.56
C GLU A 109 15.96 9.49 9.46
N LYS A 110 15.57 8.68 8.48
CA LYS A 110 14.57 9.01 7.46
C LYS A 110 13.43 8.00 7.52
N GLU A 111 12.21 8.43 7.23
CA GLU A 111 11.05 7.54 7.14
C GLU A 111 11.36 6.33 6.25
N THR A 112 11.05 5.12 6.75
CA THR A 112 11.18 3.88 5.99
C THR A 112 9.80 3.34 5.63
N THR A 113 9.74 2.67 4.48
CA THR A 113 8.52 2.04 3.97
C THR A 113 8.73 0.53 3.93
N TRP A 114 7.71 -0.19 4.40
CA TRP A 114 7.70 -1.65 4.45
C TRP A 114 6.43 -2.16 3.80
N ARG A 115 6.51 -3.36 3.24
CA ARG A 115 5.35 -4.11 2.80
C ARG A 115 5.22 -5.36 3.66
N VAL A 116 4.11 -5.46 4.39
CA VAL A 116 3.80 -6.59 5.26
C VAL A 116 2.78 -7.47 4.55
N TYR A 117 3.19 -8.70 4.27
CA TYR A 117 2.39 -9.68 3.54
C TYR A 117 1.65 -10.59 4.50
N PHE A 118 0.39 -10.84 4.20
CA PHE A 118 -0.48 -11.79 4.87
C PHE A 118 -0.89 -12.84 3.85
N GLU A 119 -0.38 -14.03 4.01
CA GLU A 119 -0.59 -15.16 3.10
C GLU A 119 -1.38 -16.25 3.79
N GLY A 120 -2.51 -16.64 3.19
CA GLY A 120 -3.24 -17.84 3.61
C GLY A 120 -2.45 -19.09 3.25
N VAL A 121 -2.16 -19.96 4.24
CA VAL A 121 -1.42 -21.19 4.04
C VAL A 121 -2.26 -22.39 4.48
N PRO A 122 -2.07 -23.59 3.86
CA PRO A 122 -2.81 -24.80 4.25
C PRO A 122 -2.49 -25.23 5.68
N GLU A 123 -1.25 -25.05 6.10
CA GLU A 123 -0.69 -25.49 7.38
C GLU A 123 0.43 -24.54 7.84
N LEU A 124 0.65 -24.44 9.15
CA LEU A 124 1.68 -23.56 9.72
C LEU A 124 3.05 -24.22 9.85
N ASP A 125 3.18 -25.48 9.44
CA ASP A 125 4.44 -26.21 9.55
C ASP A 125 5.32 -25.94 8.31
N ASP A 126 6.52 -25.42 8.54
CA ASP A 126 7.46 -25.09 7.46
C ASP A 126 7.98 -26.36 6.72
N ASN A 127 7.74 -27.55 7.29
CA ASN A 127 8.10 -28.84 6.70
C ASN A 127 6.99 -29.45 5.82
N ALA A 128 5.79 -28.85 5.76
CA ALA A 128 4.66 -29.37 4.98
C ALA A 128 4.88 -29.35 3.46
N ALA A 129 5.88 -28.63 2.97
CA ALA A 129 6.24 -28.61 1.54
C ALA A 129 6.78 -29.95 1.00
N ALA A 130 7.03 -30.95 1.86
CA ALA A 130 7.58 -32.27 1.49
C ALA A 130 6.54 -33.40 1.49
N ALA A 131 5.26 -33.15 1.73
CA ALA A 131 4.23 -34.21 1.71
C ALA A 131 3.83 -34.54 0.28
N SER A 132 4.08 -35.78 -0.07
CA SER A 132 3.94 -36.50 -1.34
C SER A 132 2.73 -36.18 -2.22
N PRO A 133 2.90 -36.19 -3.56
CA PRO A 133 1.79 -36.07 -4.50
C PRO A 133 1.04 -37.40 -4.60
N GLN A 134 0.06 -37.64 -3.75
CA GLN A 134 -0.89 -38.70 -3.90
C GLN A 134 -2.32 -38.21 -3.83
N ALA A 135 -2.77 -37.63 -4.90
CA ALA A 135 -4.15 -37.65 -5.42
C ALA A 135 -4.24 -36.76 -6.66
N THR A 136 -4.49 -37.38 -7.81
CA THR A 136 -4.69 -36.69 -9.10
C THR A 136 -6.08 -36.02 -9.15
N THR A 137 -6.34 -35.07 -8.25
CA THR A 137 -7.44 -34.15 -8.35
C THR A 137 -6.85 -32.78 -8.57
N THR A 138 -6.94 -32.27 -9.79
CA THR A 138 -6.54 -30.87 -10.13
C THR A 138 -7.49 -29.91 -9.43
N LYS A 139 -7.18 -29.54 -8.17
CA LYS A 139 -7.84 -28.45 -7.48
C LYS A 139 -7.10 -27.17 -7.88
N VAL A 140 -7.72 -26.32 -8.71
CA VAL A 140 -7.23 -24.96 -8.93
C VAL A 140 -7.58 -24.15 -7.69
N GLY A 141 -6.61 -23.93 -6.81
CA GLY A 141 -6.74 -23.05 -5.66
C GLY A 141 -6.21 -21.67 -6.01
N ILE A 142 -6.99 -20.60 -5.75
CA ILE A 142 -6.49 -19.22 -5.79
C ILE A 142 -5.99 -18.87 -4.40
N ASN A 143 -4.69 -18.58 -4.26
CA ASN A 143 -4.13 -18.06 -3.02
C ASN A 143 -4.06 -16.53 -3.09
N LEU A 144 -4.75 -15.85 -2.18
CA LEU A 144 -4.71 -14.40 -2.06
C LEU A 144 -3.66 -13.99 -1.03
N VAL A 145 -2.72 -13.17 -1.47
CA VAL A 145 -1.72 -12.56 -0.61
C VAL A 145 -2.01 -11.07 -0.49
N TRP A 146 -2.22 -10.59 0.74
CA TRP A 146 -2.45 -9.19 1.04
C TRP A 146 -1.15 -8.52 1.42
N GLY A 147 -0.83 -7.39 0.77
CA GLY A 147 0.38 -6.60 1.08
C GLY A 147 -0.01 -5.24 1.65
N ALA A 148 0.09 -5.07 2.96
CA ALA A 148 -0.16 -3.79 3.62
C ALA A 148 1.10 -2.92 3.64
N LEU A 149 0.96 -1.62 3.36
CA LEU A 149 2.04 -0.65 3.48
C LEU A 149 2.18 -0.19 4.93
N VAL A 150 3.42 -0.20 5.42
CA VAL A 150 3.78 0.26 6.76
C VAL A 150 4.86 1.31 6.65
N HIS A 151 4.62 2.48 7.25
CA HIS A 151 5.56 3.59 7.27
C HIS A 151 6.06 3.80 8.69
N VAL A 152 7.38 3.75 8.88
CA VAL A 152 8.00 4.03 10.18
C VAL A 152 8.48 5.47 10.18
N ALA A 153 7.95 6.27 11.12
CA ALA A 153 8.32 7.68 11.26
C ALA A 153 9.83 7.85 11.53
N PRO A 154 10.42 8.93 11.04
CA PRO A 154 11.81 9.27 11.39
C PRO A 154 11.89 9.78 12.84
N LYS A 155 13.08 9.69 13.45
CA LYS A 155 13.38 10.31 14.77
C LYS A 155 13.02 11.80 14.78
N LYS A 156 13.31 12.50 13.70
CA LYS A 156 12.98 13.91 13.50
C LYS A 156 12.26 14.11 12.18
N ALA A 157 10.99 14.46 12.24
CA ALA A 157 10.16 14.68 11.06
C ALA A 157 10.44 16.08 10.46
N ILE A 158 11.08 16.11 9.30
CA ILE A 158 11.39 17.33 8.53
C ILE A 158 10.76 17.19 7.16
N ALA A 159 9.87 18.11 6.81
CA ALA A 159 9.33 18.26 5.47
C ALA A 159 10.18 19.27 4.70
N SER A 160 10.80 18.89 3.59
CA SER A 160 11.61 19.77 2.76
C SER A 160 11.53 19.32 1.30
N LEU A 161 11.09 20.22 0.43
CA LEU A 161 11.05 19.98 -1.02
C LEU A 161 11.90 21.01 -1.75
N THR A 162 12.70 20.52 -2.67
CA THR A 162 13.49 21.35 -3.60
C THR A 162 13.03 21.07 -5.03
N LEU A 163 12.82 22.15 -5.79
CA LEU A 163 12.50 22.11 -7.21
C LEU A 163 13.77 22.30 -8.03
N ASP A 164 14.19 21.26 -8.74
CA ASP A 164 15.22 21.36 -9.77
C ASP A 164 14.60 21.98 -11.03
N ALA A 165 14.94 23.24 -11.27
CA ALA A 165 14.36 24.02 -12.37
C ALA A 165 14.82 23.54 -13.74
N GLN A 166 16.01 22.93 -13.86
CA GLN A 166 16.57 22.46 -15.12
C GLN A 166 15.92 21.15 -15.54
N ARG A 167 15.71 20.23 -14.59
CA ARG A 167 15.12 18.92 -14.84
C ARG A 167 13.61 18.90 -14.69
N GLY A 168 13.02 19.93 -14.06
CA GLY A 168 11.59 19.97 -13.76
C GLY A 168 11.16 18.91 -12.76
N GLN A 169 12.04 18.55 -11.84
CA GLN A 169 11.83 17.51 -10.83
C GLN A 169 11.74 18.13 -9.44
N VAL A 170 10.95 17.49 -8.59
CA VAL A 170 10.86 17.81 -7.16
C VAL A 170 11.63 16.75 -6.38
N ILE A 171 12.51 17.21 -5.51
CA ILE A 171 13.39 16.39 -4.67
C ILE A 171 12.95 16.54 -3.22
N ASN A 172 12.77 15.43 -2.52
CA ASN A 172 12.53 15.47 -1.08
C ASN A 172 13.85 15.36 -0.32
N GLU A 173 14.34 16.50 0.16
CA GLU A 173 15.56 16.59 0.97
C GLU A 173 15.27 16.44 2.48
N GLY A 174 13.99 16.28 2.84
CA GLY A 174 13.55 16.04 4.21
C GLY A 174 13.68 14.60 4.66
N THR A 175 13.12 14.33 5.82
CA THR A 175 13.11 13.00 6.45
C THR A 175 11.74 12.32 6.41
N LEU A 176 10.68 13.07 6.04
CA LEU A 176 9.30 12.61 6.01
C LEU A 176 8.80 12.51 4.57
N ARG A 177 8.04 11.48 4.22
CA ARG A 177 7.33 11.42 2.94
C ARG A 177 6.32 12.55 2.84
N ILE A 178 6.16 13.07 1.63
CA ILE A 178 5.29 14.22 1.34
C ILE A 178 4.20 13.80 0.35
N PRO A 179 3.04 13.33 0.83
CA PRO A 179 1.87 13.05 0.00
C PRO A 179 1.26 14.38 -0.46
N LEU A 180 1.57 14.78 -1.67
CA LEU A 180 1.08 16.02 -2.25
C LEU A 180 -0.45 16.01 -2.39
N ARG A 181 -1.06 17.15 -2.20
CA ARG A 181 -2.48 17.43 -2.47
C ARG A 181 -2.63 18.44 -3.58
N GLU A 182 -1.81 19.48 -3.53
CA GLU A 182 -1.80 20.56 -4.50
C GLU A 182 -0.39 21.14 -4.63
N VAL A 183 -0.08 21.64 -5.82
CA VAL A 183 1.13 22.41 -6.08
C VAL A 183 0.71 23.80 -6.59
N GLY A 184 1.28 24.83 -6.00
CA GLY A 184 0.98 26.24 -6.29
C GLY A 184 2.13 26.93 -7.01
N VAL A 185 1.79 27.67 -8.06
CA VAL A 185 2.69 28.63 -8.71
C VAL A 185 2.27 30.02 -8.29
N CYS A 186 3.14 30.71 -7.57
CA CYS A 186 2.84 31.98 -6.95
C CYS A 186 3.55 33.13 -7.69
N ASP A 187 2.89 34.29 -7.75
CA ASP A 187 3.50 35.52 -8.22
C ASP A 187 4.36 36.18 -7.12
N GLN A 188 4.92 37.36 -7.43
CA GLN A 188 5.74 38.12 -6.48
C GLN A 188 4.91 38.68 -5.32
N ALA A 189 3.62 38.92 -5.52
CA ALA A 189 2.69 39.39 -4.49
C ALA A 189 2.22 38.27 -3.55
N GLY A 190 2.61 36.97 -3.85
CA GLY A 190 2.26 35.84 -3.04
C GLY A 190 0.92 35.18 -3.39
N VAL A 191 0.26 35.65 -4.46
CA VAL A 191 -0.97 35.01 -4.96
C VAL A 191 -0.61 33.74 -5.72
N CYS A 192 -1.18 32.61 -5.30
CA CYS A 192 -0.86 31.30 -5.84
C CYS A 192 -2.01 30.72 -6.66
N HIS A 193 -1.69 30.18 -7.82
CA HIS A 193 -2.57 29.31 -8.60
C HIS A 193 -2.27 27.86 -8.26
N TRP A 194 -3.23 27.20 -7.64
CA TRP A 194 -3.11 25.82 -7.17
C TRP A 194 -3.61 24.82 -8.22
N LYS A 195 -2.88 23.73 -8.37
CA LYS A 195 -3.27 22.56 -9.17
C LYS A 195 -3.24 21.33 -8.29
N LYS A 196 -4.26 20.47 -8.45
CA LYS A 196 -4.34 19.19 -7.75
C LYS A 196 -3.17 18.30 -8.16
N GLU A 197 -2.57 17.66 -7.16
CA GLU A 197 -1.48 16.69 -7.30
C GLU A 197 -1.68 15.58 -6.27
N THR A 198 -1.46 14.33 -6.67
CA THR A 198 -1.68 13.17 -5.78
C THR A 198 -0.44 12.29 -5.62
N THR A 199 0.69 12.77 -6.12
CA THR A 199 1.97 12.06 -6.04
C THR A 199 2.56 12.17 -4.63
N THR A 200 3.18 11.09 -4.16
CA THR A 200 3.95 11.09 -2.91
C THR A 200 5.44 11.17 -3.22
N VAL A 201 6.15 12.13 -2.61
CA VAL A 201 7.60 12.26 -2.74
C VAL A 201 8.25 11.73 -1.47
N TYR A 202 8.96 10.61 -1.58
CA TYR A 202 9.61 9.95 -0.45
C TYR A 202 10.97 10.59 -0.11
N PRO A 203 11.49 10.43 1.11
CA PRO A 203 12.78 11.00 1.50
C PRO A 203 13.92 10.51 0.62
N GLY A 204 14.68 11.45 0.05
CA GLY A 204 15.82 11.15 -0.83
C GLY A 204 15.43 10.73 -2.25
N THR A 205 14.13 10.78 -2.62
CA THR A 205 13.71 10.52 -3.99
C THR A 205 13.45 11.82 -4.76
N GLU A 206 13.55 11.72 -6.08
CA GLU A 206 13.21 12.80 -7.01
C GLU A 206 12.11 12.32 -7.97
N LEU A 207 11.13 13.17 -8.22
CA LEU A 207 10.01 12.84 -9.09
C LEU A 207 9.65 14.03 -9.99
N LYS A 208 9.27 13.72 -11.23
CA LYS A 208 8.70 14.71 -12.13
C LYS A 208 7.23 14.93 -11.78
N ILE A 209 6.87 16.17 -11.46
CA ILE A 209 5.50 16.55 -11.15
C ILE A 209 4.83 17.09 -12.42
N ALA A 210 3.90 16.34 -12.98
CA ALA A 210 3.26 16.69 -14.25
C ALA A 210 2.48 18.01 -14.22
N SER A 211 1.91 18.35 -13.06
CA SER A 211 1.16 19.59 -12.84
C SER A 211 2.05 20.83 -12.69
N LEU A 212 3.37 20.66 -12.50
CA LEU A 212 4.31 21.73 -12.20
C LEU A 212 5.07 22.18 -13.46
N MET A 213 4.76 23.39 -13.94
CA MET A 213 5.53 24.05 -15.00
C MET A 213 6.45 25.10 -14.38
N VAL A 214 7.76 24.91 -14.55
CA VAL A 214 8.75 25.86 -14.05
C VAL A 214 8.79 27.12 -14.93
N LYS A 215 8.62 28.28 -14.29
CA LYS A 215 8.66 29.60 -14.94
C LYS A 215 9.64 30.51 -14.22
N PRO A 216 10.44 31.31 -14.93
CA PRO A 216 11.34 32.29 -14.31
C PRO A 216 10.60 33.27 -13.41
N GLY A 217 11.20 33.63 -12.27
CA GLY A 217 10.68 34.66 -11.37
C GLY A 217 9.43 34.28 -10.59
N LYS A 218 8.98 33.03 -10.63
CA LYS A 218 7.86 32.53 -9.82
C LYS A 218 8.36 31.83 -8.57
N LYS A 219 7.51 31.84 -7.54
CA LYS A 219 7.68 31.06 -6.31
C LYS A 219 6.78 29.83 -6.38
N TYR A 220 7.17 28.77 -5.70
CA TYR A 220 6.44 27.51 -5.72
C TYR A 220 6.15 27.06 -4.31
N LYS A 221 4.95 26.52 -4.11
CA LYS A 221 4.50 25.99 -2.84
C LYS A 221 3.84 24.63 -3.05
N ALA A 222 3.83 23.81 -2.01
CA ALA A 222 3.09 22.56 -2.01
C ALA A 222 2.20 22.47 -0.77
N ARG A 223 1.00 21.90 -0.95
CA ARG A 223 0.14 21.44 0.14
C ARG A 223 0.19 19.93 0.19
N TYR A 224 0.43 19.39 1.35
CA TYR A 224 0.58 17.96 1.58
C TYR A 224 -0.11 17.53 2.87
N PHE A 225 -0.43 16.24 2.98
CA PHE A 225 -0.95 15.68 4.21
C PHE A 225 0.18 15.22 5.11
N ASN A 226 0.38 15.92 6.23
CA ASN A 226 1.32 15.47 7.26
C ASN A 226 0.65 14.38 8.09
N TRP A 227 1.03 13.11 7.85
CA TRP A 227 0.40 11.97 8.49
C TRP A 227 0.73 11.84 9.98
N ILE A 228 1.86 12.40 10.45
CA ILE A 228 2.23 12.43 11.86
C ILE A 228 1.35 13.43 12.61
N LYS A 229 1.20 14.63 12.06
CA LYS A 229 0.37 15.69 12.64
C LYS A 229 -1.12 15.58 12.27
N LYS A 230 -1.47 14.65 11.37
CA LYS A 230 -2.83 14.38 10.88
C LYS A 230 -3.54 15.63 10.32
N ARG A 231 -2.80 16.49 9.63
CA ARG A 231 -3.34 17.72 9.02
C ARG A 231 -2.66 18.04 7.70
N VAL A 232 -3.32 18.88 6.90
CA VAL A 232 -2.72 19.47 5.70
C VAL A 232 -1.80 20.61 6.13
N GLU A 233 -0.58 20.61 5.61
CA GLU A 233 0.43 21.66 5.81
C GLU A 233 0.86 22.22 4.45
N GLU A 234 1.37 23.45 4.46
CA GLU A 234 1.92 24.12 3.30
C GLU A 234 3.40 24.33 3.49
N ILE A 235 4.20 24.09 2.45
CA ILE A 235 5.64 24.31 2.44
C ILE A 235 6.05 25.05 1.16
N ASP A 236 7.09 25.86 1.25
CA ASP A 236 7.74 26.47 0.12
C ASP A 236 8.66 25.44 -0.58
N LEU A 237 8.68 25.45 -1.91
CA LEU A 237 9.67 24.71 -2.69
C LEU A 237 10.87 25.61 -2.96
N SER A 238 12.01 25.24 -2.40
CA SER A 238 13.28 25.90 -2.74
C SER A 238 13.63 25.59 -4.19
N VAL A 239 13.97 26.62 -4.98
CA VAL A 239 14.32 26.44 -6.40
C VAL A 239 15.83 26.31 -6.54
N LYS A 240 16.29 25.14 -7.00
CA LYS A 240 17.70 24.90 -7.35
C LYS A 240 17.90 25.26 -8.83
N ARG A 241 18.88 26.10 -9.09
CA ARG A 241 19.23 26.57 -10.42
C ARG A 241 20.36 25.76 -11.03
#